data_834a030e70d8eb646835e181e096b364
#
_entry.id   834a030e70d8eb646835e181e096b364
#
_cell.length_a   1.000
_cell.length_b   1.000
_cell.length_c   1.000
_cell.angle_alpha   90.00
_cell.angle_beta   90.00
_cell.angle_gamma   90.00
#
_symmetry.space_group_name_H-M   'P 1'
#
loop_
_entity.id
_entity.type
_entity.pdbx_description
1 polymer ?
#
loop_
_entity_poly.entity_id
_entity_poly.type
_entity_poly.pdbx_seq_one_letter_code
_entity_poly.pdbx_strand_id
1 'polypeptide(L)'
;MRQQYIHPQRPKTIDPTKTETIGYFGDSFCSDSVHEQSYCNILASRMGVKEVTHWGVGGTSIWYMFERFMQLRESNALPDNIVIVYTDPDRIYHPDVLLPAWAMGEQSQNDLERACDSYMKHLDFPKINLFKYKACVEWFDQNVITTLPSRHKVVQAFSFDTYGVNITGSPVLDYTFMPLYQQNIDKGIAEEDLINHMTPQQNKDLAEKFSNL
;
A
#
# COMPACT_ATOMS: atom_id res chain seq x y z
N MET A 1 -17.30 -3.55 24.30
CA MET A 1 -16.98 -4.74 23.48
C MET A 1 -15.64 -4.46 22.81
N ARG A 2 -14.58 -5.22 23.10
CA ARG A 2 -13.30 -5.09 22.40
C ARG A 2 -13.55 -5.58 20.97
N GLN A 3 -13.52 -4.70 19.98
CA GLN A 3 -13.31 -5.10 18.61
C GLN A 3 -11.94 -5.78 18.59
N GLN A 4 -11.92 -7.10 18.52
CA GLN A 4 -10.73 -7.83 18.15
C GLN A 4 -10.44 -7.43 16.70
N TYR A 5 -9.43 -6.58 16.50
CA TYR A 5 -8.85 -6.39 15.18
C TYR A 5 -8.35 -7.77 14.74
N ILE A 6 -9.11 -8.38 13.87
CA ILE A 6 -8.75 -9.65 13.27
C ILE A 6 -7.51 -9.36 12.45
N HIS A 7 -6.36 -9.88 12.89
CA HIS A 7 -5.18 -9.95 12.03
C HIS A 7 -5.64 -10.48 10.67
N PRO A 8 -5.34 -9.78 9.56
CA PRO A 8 -5.65 -10.32 8.25
C PRO A 8 -5.14 -11.76 8.21
N GLN A 9 -6.01 -12.66 7.81
CA GLN A 9 -5.75 -14.10 7.79
C GLN A 9 -4.37 -14.35 7.17
N ARG A 10 -3.62 -15.30 7.73
CA ARG A 10 -2.33 -15.72 7.14
C ARG A 10 -2.52 -15.86 5.64
N PRO A 11 -1.65 -15.24 4.82
CA PRO A 11 -1.78 -15.33 3.38
C PRO A 11 -1.92 -16.80 3.00
N LYS A 12 -2.91 -17.10 2.17
CA LYS A 12 -3.04 -18.42 1.57
C LYS A 12 -1.71 -18.72 0.89
N THR A 13 -1.13 -19.87 1.18
CA THR A 13 0.08 -20.33 0.51
C THR A 13 -0.19 -20.35 -0.99
N ILE A 14 0.54 -19.54 -1.73
CA ILE A 14 0.46 -19.51 -3.19
C ILE A 14 1.01 -20.84 -3.70
N ASP A 15 0.23 -21.53 -4.50
CA ASP A 15 0.67 -22.75 -5.18
C ASP A 15 1.64 -22.36 -6.30
N PRO A 16 2.96 -22.64 -6.17
CA PRO A 16 3.95 -22.23 -7.14
C PRO A 16 3.80 -22.91 -8.52
N THR A 17 2.88 -23.88 -8.66
CA THR A 17 2.59 -24.55 -9.91
C THR A 17 1.49 -23.84 -10.72
N LYS A 18 0.85 -22.82 -10.16
CA LYS A 18 -0.20 -22.07 -10.83
C LYS A 18 0.34 -20.82 -11.50
N THR A 19 -0.07 -20.68 -12.73
CA THR A 19 0.13 -19.58 -13.65
C THR A 19 0.03 -18.21 -13.03
N GLU A 20 1.01 -17.36 -13.33
CA GLU A 20 1.20 -15.95 -12.99
C GLU A 20 0.26 -15.36 -11.92
N THR A 21 0.85 -14.94 -10.84
CA THR A 21 0.19 -14.33 -9.67
C THR A 21 0.49 -12.84 -9.62
N ILE A 22 -0.41 -12.03 -9.08
CA ILE A 22 -0.16 -10.61 -8.82
C ILE A 22 -0.49 -10.25 -7.37
N GLY A 23 0.36 -9.46 -6.75
CA GLY A 23 0.18 -8.97 -5.38
C GLY A 23 0.34 -7.48 -5.25
N TYR A 24 -0.56 -6.87 -4.49
CA TYR A 24 -0.61 -5.44 -4.23
C TYR A 24 -0.24 -5.16 -2.77
N PHE A 25 0.81 -4.36 -2.57
CA PHE A 25 1.33 -3.96 -1.26
C PHE A 25 1.19 -2.46 -1.08
N GLY A 26 0.61 -2.00 0.00
CA GLY A 26 0.43 -0.58 0.25
C GLY A 26 -0.65 -0.26 1.28
N ASP A 27 -1.35 0.83 1.06
CA ASP A 27 -2.43 1.31 1.92
C ASP A 27 -3.83 1.02 1.33
N SER A 28 -4.81 1.91 1.58
CA SER A 28 -6.18 1.77 1.08
C SER A 28 -6.29 1.70 -0.44
N PHE A 29 -5.35 2.28 -1.18
CA PHE A 29 -5.32 2.17 -2.64
C PHE A 29 -4.99 0.75 -3.13
N CYS A 30 -4.38 -0.08 -2.28
CA CYS A 30 -4.06 -1.48 -2.54
C CYS A 30 -4.92 -2.46 -1.73
N SER A 31 -5.92 -1.97 -1.01
CA SER A 31 -6.78 -2.82 -0.18
C SER A 31 -7.62 -3.78 -1.02
N ASP A 32 -8.06 -4.86 -0.37
CA ASP A 32 -8.95 -5.83 -1.01
C ASP A 32 -10.23 -5.13 -1.48
N SER A 33 -10.42 -5.11 -2.78
CA SER A 33 -11.60 -4.54 -3.40
C SER A 33 -12.34 -5.64 -4.14
N VAL A 34 -13.53 -5.94 -3.67
CA VAL A 34 -14.47 -6.84 -4.36
C VAL A 34 -14.99 -6.24 -5.67
N HIS A 35 -14.70 -4.97 -5.94
CA HIS A 35 -15.14 -4.31 -7.15
C HIS A 35 -14.28 -4.70 -8.35
N GLU A 36 -14.89 -5.31 -9.35
CA GLU A 36 -14.26 -5.65 -10.63
C GLU A 36 -13.63 -4.42 -11.33
N GLN A 37 -14.12 -3.22 -11.00
CA GLN A 37 -13.67 -1.95 -11.57
C GLN A 37 -12.52 -1.30 -10.79
N SER A 38 -11.96 -1.94 -9.74
CA SER A 38 -10.72 -1.46 -9.13
C SER A 38 -9.55 -1.61 -10.10
N TYR A 39 -8.60 -0.69 -10.04
CA TYR A 39 -7.41 -0.78 -10.92
C TYR A 39 -6.65 -2.09 -10.71
N CYS A 40 -6.64 -2.62 -9.50
CA CYS A 40 -6.02 -3.90 -9.18
C CYS A 40 -6.64 -5.03 -10.00
N ASN A 41 -7.97 -5.13 -10.00
CA ASN A 41 -8.68 -6.18 -10.74
C ASN A 41 -8.63 -5.96 -12.25
N ILE A 42 -8.70 -4.71 -12.71
CA ILE A 42 -8.56 -4.38 -14.14
C ILE A 42 -7.15 -4.75 -14.63
N LEU A 43 -6.10 -4.39 -13.87
CA LEU A 43 -4.72 -4.72 -14.22
C LEU A 43 -4.50 -6.23 -14.26
N ALA A 44 -4.95 -6.96 -13.23
CA ALA A 44 -4.86 -8.41 -13.19
C ALA A 44 -5.56 -9.07 -14.39
N SER A 45 -6.75 -8.59 -14.74
CA SER A 45 -7.50 -9.06 -15.90
C SER A 45 -6.76 -8.81 -17.23
N ARG A 46 -6.19 -7.60 -17.41
CA ARG A 46 -5.41 -7.25 -18.60
C ARG A 46 -4.16 -8.12 -18.76
N MET A 47 -3.52 -8.46 -17.63
CA MET A 47 -2.34 -9.33 -17.62
C MET A 47 -2.69 -10.82 -17.75
N GLY A 48 -3.97 -11.18 -17.73
CA GLY A 48 -4.41 -12.58 -17.76
C GLY A 48 -4.07 -13.36 -16.49
N VAL A 49 -3.82 -12.66 -15.39
CA VAL A 49 -3.44 -13.23 -14.10
C VAL A 49 -4.65 -13.90 -13.45
N LYS A 50 -4.46 -15.09 -12.89
CA LYS A 50 -5.53 -15.89 -12.31
C LYS A 50 -5.66 -15.75 -10.79
N GLU A 51 -4.59 -15.38 -10.11
CA GLU A 51 -4.58 -15.23 -8.66
C GLU A 51 -4.14 -13.82 -8.28
N VAL A 52 -5.03 -13.10 -7.62
CA VAL A 52 -4.81 -11.74 -7.14
C VAL A 52 -4.80 -11.75 -5.62
N THR A 53 -3.79 -11.12 -5.03
CA THR A 53 -3.68 -10.99 -3.59
C THR A 53 -3.47 -9.53 -3.20
N HIS A 54 -4.17 -9.12 -2.14
CA HIS A 54 -4.13 -7.77 -1.63
C HIS A 54 -3.54 -7.77 -0.21
N TRP A 55 -2.47 -7.04 -0.01
CA TRP A 55 -1.84 -6.80 1.29
C TRP A 55 -1.83 -5.30 1.63
N GLY A 56 -2.66 -4.53 0.95
CA GLY A 56 -2.92 -3.15 1.30
C GLY A 56 -3.91 -3.06 2.45
N VAL A 57 -3.66 -2.17 3.40
CA VAL A 57 -4.58 -1.87 4.49
C VAL A 57 -4.69 -0.37 4.68
N GLY A 58 -5.93 0.13 4.71
CA GLY A 58 -6.21 1.55 4.83
C GLY A 58 -5.57 2.18 6.08
N GLY A 59 -4.90 3.33 5.87
CA GLY A 59 -4.30 4.09 6.96
C GLY A 59 -2.99 3.54 7.53
N THR A 60 -2.47 2.42 7.03
CA THR A 60 -1.23 1.81 7.54
C THR A 60 0.03 2.54 7.07
N SER A 61 1.13 2.33 7.80
CA SER A 61 2.44 2.86 7.47
C SER A 61 3.21 1.98 6.49
N ILE A 62 4.32 2.50 5.94
CA ILE A 62 5.23 1.71 5.09
C ILE A 62 5.82 0.50 5.83
N TRP A 63 5.98 0.57 7.15
CA TRP A 63 6.53 -0.51 7.96
C TRP A 63 5.65 -1.74 7.95
N TYR A 64 4.32 -1.58 7.97
CA TYR A 64 3.39 -2.68 7.81
C TYR A 64 3.59 -3.38 6.47
N MET A 65 3.74 -2.60 5.39
CA MET A 65 3.99 -3.12 4.06
C MET A 65 5.33 -3.88 4.01
N PHE A 66 6.41 -3.29 4.54
CA PHE A 66 7.74 -3.93 4.57
C PHE A 66 7.72 -5.24 5.35
N GLU A 67 7.11 -5.25 6.53
CA GLU A 67 6.99 -6.47 7.34
C GLU A 67 6.26 -7.57 6.57
N ARG A 68 5.13 -7.23 5.96
CA ARG A 68 4.34 -8.19 5.19
C ARG A 68 5.11 -8.71 3.97
N PHE A 69 5.79 -7.83 3.26
CA PHE A 69 6.63 -8.20 2.12
C PHE A 69 7.76 -9.15 2.53
N MET A 70 8.47 -8.84 3.62
CA MET A 70 9.58 -9.65 4.11
C MET A 70 9.11 -11.02 4.60
N GLN A 71 7.96 -11.13 5.29
CA GLN A 71 7.36 -12.40 5.68
C GLN A 71 7.08 -13.32 4.48
N LEU A 72 6.55 -12.74 3.39
CA LEU A 72 6.29 -13.49 2.16
C LEU A 72 7.59 -13.88 1.44
N ARG A 73 8.58 -13.01 1.43
CA ARG A 73 9.90 -13.30 0.88
C ARG A 73 10.57 -14.46 1.62
N GLU A 74 10.60 -14.43 2.94
CA GLU A 74 11.20 -15.47 3.79
C GLU A 74 10.49 -16.83 3.63
N SER A 75 9.18 -16.82 3.45
CA SER A 75 8.38 -18.02 3.18
C SER A 75 8.38 -18.45 1.72
N ASN A 76 9.12 -17.77 0.83
CA ASN A 76 9.12 -17.98 -0.63
C ASN A 76 7.72 -17.93 -1.25
N ALA A 77 6.86 -17.04 -0.74
CA ALA A 77 5.45 -16.88 -1.12
C ALA A 77 5.17 -15.53 -1.82
N LEU A 78 6.21 -14.84 -2.31
CA LEU A 78 6.02 -13.62 -3.10
C LEU A 78 5.37 -13.96 -4.45
N PRO A 79 4.41 -13.13 -4.91
CA PRO A 79 3.80 -13.27 -6.24
C PRO A 79 4.80 -13.00 -7.37
N ASP A 80 4.47 -13.45 -8.58
CA ASP A 80 5.32 -13.23 -9.76
C ASP A 80 5.33 -11.75 -10.16
N ASN A 81 4.15 -11.11 -10.13
CA ASN A 81 3.99 -9.69 -10.39
C ASN A 81 3.67 -8.96 -9.07
N ILE A 82 4.38 -7.90 -8.81
CA ILE A 82 4.34 -7.18 -7.53
C ILE A 82 4.10 -5.70 -7.81
N VAL A 83 3.05 -5.14 -7.23
CA VAL A 83 2.78 -3.72 -7.21
C VAL A 83 2.98 -3.20 -5.79
N ILE A 84 3.87 -2.25 -5.62
CA ILE A 84 4.15 -1.60 -4.34
C ILE A 84 3.69 -0.15 -4.43
N VAL A 85 2.85 0.27 -3.49
CA VAL A 85 2.35 1.64 -3.39
C VAL A 85 2.74 2.20 -2.03
N TYR A 86 3.74 3.07 -2.03
CA TYR A 86 4.25 3.68 -0.81
C TYR A 86 3.28 4.71 -0.25
N THR A 87 3.04 4.63 1.05
CA THR A 87 2.11 5.49 1.78
C THR A 87 2.78 6.74 2.35
N ASP A 88 2.09 7.46 3.22
CA ASP A 88 2.55 8.70 3.85
C ASP A 88 3.65 8.45 4.90
N PRO A 89 4.70 9.28 4.99
CA PRO A 89 5.79 9.16 5.96
C PRO A 89 5.36 9.36 7.41
N ASP A 90 4.28 10.09 7.66
CA ASP A 90 3.85 10.47 9.02
C ASP A 90 2.92 9.43 9.67
N ARG A 91 2.73 8.27 9.05
CA ARG A 91 1.93 7.17 9.60
C ARG A 91 2.70 6.37 10.64
N ILE A 92 2.06 6.11 11.79
CA ILE A 92 2.65 5.34 12.89
C ILE A 92 2.49 3.84 12.62
N TYR A 93 3.50 3.08 13.04
CA TYR A 93 3.49 1.62 13.02
C TYR A 93 3.45 1.03 14.43
N HIS A 94 2.65 0.00 14.59
CA HIS A 94 2.67 -0.87 15.76
C HIS A 94 2.55 -2.34 15.30
N PRO A 95 3.42 -3.25 15.77
CA PRO A 95 3.47 -4.62 15.26
C PRO A 95 2.21 -5.45 15.55
N ASP A 96 1.56 -5.19 16.67
CA ASP A 96 0.42 -5.97 17.15
C ASP A 96 -0.95 -5.32 16.88
N VAL A 97 -0.96 -4.06 16.43
CA VAL A 97 -2.20 -3.30 16.24
C VAL A 97 -2.11 -2.45 14.98
N LEU A 98 -3.11 -2.56 14.13
CA LEU A 98 -3.28 -1.61 13.04
C LEU A 98 -3.69 -0.26 13.61
N LEU A 99 -2.86 0.75 13.39
CA LEU A 99 -3.12 2.14 13.76
C LEU A 99 -3.42 2.92 12.47
N PRO A 100 -4.66 2.92 12.00
CA PRO A 100 -5.02 3.73 10.85
C PRO A 100 -4.92 5.21 11.20
N ALA A 101 -4.45 6.04 10.28
CA ALA A 101 -4.23 7.47 10.49
C ALA A 101 -5.47 8.20 11.05
N TRP A 102 -6.67 7.75 10.70
CA TRP A 102 -7.93 8.33 11.19
C TRP A 102 -8.27 7.97 12.65
N ALA A 103 -7.65 6.93 13.22
CA ALA A 103 -7.88 6.55 14.62
C ALA A 103 -7.16 7.47 15.62
N MET A 104 -6.30 8.35 15.14
CA MET A 104 -5.49 9.27 15.93
C MET A 104 -6.17 10.64 16.06
N GLY A 105 -7.43 10.69 16.42
CA GLY A 105 -8.19 11.92 16.63
C GLY A 105 -8.53 12.19 18.10
N GLU A 106 -9.18 13.33 18.35
CA GLU A 106 -9.56 13.79 19.72
C GLU A 106 -10.46 12.83 20.51
N GLN A 107 -10.94 11.76 19.90
CA GLN A 107 -11.80 10.75 20.53
C GLN A 107 -11.09 9.42 20.81
N SER A 108 -9.79 9.45 21.06
CA SER A 108 -9.00 8.24 21.39
C SER A 108 -9.65 7.44 22.53
N GLN A 109 -10.06 6.21 22.23
CA GLN A 109 -10.87 5.40 23.16
C GLN A 109 -10.04 4.52 24.09
N ASN A 110 -8.77 4.27 23.77
CA ASN A 110 -7.90 3.38 24.55
C ASN A 110 -6.52 4.02 24.82
N ASP A 111 -5.74 3.38 25.70
CA ASP A 111 -4.44 3.90 26.14
C ASP A 111 -3.43 4.00 24.97
N LEU A 112 -3.46 3.06 24.03
CA LEU A 112 -2.55 3.08 22.88
C LEU A 112 -2.87 4.24 21.95
N GLU A 113 -4.14 4.48 21.65
CA GLU A 113 -4.58 5.62 20.81
C GLU A 113 -4.19 6.94 21.48
N ARG A 114 -4.39 7.07 22.81
CA ARG A 114 -3.96 8.26 23.56
C ARG A 114 -2.45 8.45 23.52
N ALA A 115 -1.67 7.37 23.60
CA ALA A 115 -0.22 7.43 23.47
C ALA A 115 0.21 7.87 22.06
N CYS A 116 -0.43 7.35 21.01
CA CYS A 116 -0.19 7.77 19.64
C CYS A 116 -0.53 9.25 19.42
N ASP A 117 -1.67 9.71 19.92
CA ASP A 117 -2.09 11.10 19.83
C ASP A 117 -1.09 12.02 20.55
N SER A 118 -0.64 11.64 21.76
CA SER A 118 0.40 12.36 22.49
C SER A 118 1.73 12.38 21.74
N TYR A 119 2.12 11.27 21.11
CA TYR A 119 3.32 11.21 20.29
C TYR A 119 3.22 12.19 19.11
N MET A 120 2.14 12.15 18.35
CA MET A 120 1.91 13.05 17.21
C MET A 120 1.92 14.52 17.62
N LYS A 121 1.34 14.86 18.78
CA LYS A 121 1.29 16.25 19.25
C LYS A 121 2.63 16.78 19.79
N HIS A 122 3.45 15.93 20.40
CA HIS A 122 4.60 16.37 21.18
C HIS A 122 5.95 15.85 20.71
N LEU A 123 6.00 14.74 20.02
CA LEU A 123 7.23 14.07 19.64
C LEU A 123 7.34 13.82 18.11
N ASP A 124 6.30 14.13 17.38
CA ASP A 124 6.32 13.98 15.91
C ASP A 124 7.10 15.12 15.27
N PHE A 125 8.02 14.74 14.38
CA PHE A 125 8.87 15.67 13.65
C PHE A 125 8.81 15.34 12.15
N PRO A 126 7.92 15.97 11.37
CA PRO A 126 7.71 15.63 9.95
C PRO A 126 9.00 15.58 9.11
N LYS A 127 9.95 16.49 9.38
CA LYS A 127 11.25 16.47 8.67
C LYS A 127 12.07 15.21 8.99
N ILE A 128 12.01 14.70 10.22
CA ILE A 128 12.71 13.48 10.62
C ILE A 128 11.98 12.26 10.06
N ASN A 129 10.65 12.25 10.09
CA ASN A 129 9.85 11.19 9.50
C ASN A 129 10.12 11.08 8.00
N LEU A 130 10.11 12.21 7.30
CA LEU A 130 10.46 12.25 5.89
C LEU A 130 11.87 11.72 5.61
N PHE A 131 12.86 12.10 6.42
CA PHE A 131 14.24 11.59 6.27
C PHE A 131 14.29 10.08 6.46
N LYS A 132 13.66 9.56 7.53
CA LYS A 132 13.58 8.11 7.79
C LYS A 132 12.87 7.39 6.65
N TYR A 133 11.74 7.93 6.20
CA TYR A 133 10.96 7.38 5.10
C TYR A 133 11.81 7.22 3.84
N LYS A 134 12.48 8.29 3.40
CA LYS A 134 13.35 8.26 2.22
C LYS A 134 14.44 7.21 2.37
N ALA A 135 15.17 7.23 3.48
CA ALA A 135 16.23 6.27 3.74
C ALA A 135 15.73 4.82 3.72
N CYS A 136 14.54 4.57 4.28
CA CYS A 136 13.98 3.22 4.33
C CYS A 136 13.45 2.75 2.97
N VAL A 137 12.78 3.61 2.20
CA VAL A 137 12.29 3.26 0.87
C VAL A 137 13.47 3.01 -0.08
N GLU A 138 14.46 3.88 -0.09
CA GLU A 138 15.67 3.72 -0.92
C GLU A 138 16.47 2.48 -0.51
N TRP A 139 16.62 2.21 0.80
CA TRP A 139 17.23 0.99 1.28
C TRP A 139 16.47 -0.26 0.84
N PHE A 140 15.14 -0.25 0.95
CA PHE A 140 14.28 -1.36 0.54
C PHE A 140 14.39 -1.62 -0.96
N ASP A 141 14.35 -0.57 -1.78
CA ASP A 141 14.56 -0.68 -3.22
C ASP A 141 15.91 -1.31 -3.54
N GLN A 142 17.01 -0.77 -2.99
CA GLN A 142 18.37 -1.18 -3.31
C GLN A 142 18.75 -2.55 -2.75
N ASN A 143 18.25 -2.94 -1.58
CA ASN A 143 18.72 -4.15 -0.88
C ASN A 143 17.68 -5.29 -0.87
N VAL A 144 16.44 -4.98 -1.18
CA VAL A 144 15.36 -5.98 -1.21
C VAL A 144 14.86 -6.19 -2.63
N ILE A 145 14.41 -5.13 -3.29
CA ILE A 145 13.80 -5.26 -4.63
C ILE A 145 14.82 -5.68 -5.68
N THR A 146 15.99 -5.02 -5.74
CA THR A 146 17.05 -5.38 -6.70
C THR A 146 17.60 -6.78 -6.53
N THR A 147 17.44 -7.38 -5.34
CA THR A 147 17.93 -8.73 -5.02
C THR A 147 16.91 -9.83 -5.24
N LEU A 148 15.71 -9.50 -5.69
CA LEU A 148 14.69 -10.50 -6.01
C LEU A 148 15.11 -11.32 -7.22
N PRO A 149 14.77 -12.62 -7.24
CA PRO A 149 14.91 -13.43 -8.45
C PRO A 149 14.18 -12.81 -9.64
N SER A 150 14.72 -12.96 -10.84
CA SER A 150 14.22 -12.37 -12.10
C SER A 150 12.78 -12.82 -12.49
N ARG A 151 12.26 -13.84 -11.84
CA ARG A 151 10.85 -14.26 -11.99
C ARG A 151 9.87 -13.23 -11.44
N HIS A 152 10.30 -12.41 -10.46
CA HIS A 152 9.45 -11.37 -9.88
C HIS A 152 9.58 -10.07 -10.66
N LYS A 153 8.47 -9.62 -11.19
CA LYS A 153 8.35 -8.31 -11.84
C LYS A 153 7.77 -7.33 -10.85
N VAL A 154 8.48 -6.27 -10.56
CA VAL A 154 8.08 -5.27 -9.56
C VAL A 154 7.84 -3.93 -10.23
N VAL A 155 6.73 -3.29 -9.88
CA VAL A 155 6.43 -1.90 -10.21
C VAL A 155 6.15 -1.15 -8.91
N GLN A 156 6.71 0.04 -8.78
CA GLN A 156 6.56 0.87 -7.59
C GLN A 156 5.77 2.14 -7.91
N ALA A 157 5.02 2.64 -6.94
CA ALA A 157 4.23 3.87 -7.04
C ALA A 157 4.13 4.54 -5.66
N PHE A 158 3.55 5.73 -5.61
CA PHE A 158 3.36 6.50 -4.39
C PHE A 158 1.90 6.92 -4.25
N SER A 159 1.31 6.72 -3.06
CA SER A 159 -0.06 7.15 -2.78
C SER A 159 -0.17 8.67 -2.71
N PHE A 160 0.78 9.35 -2.06
CA PHE A 160 0.70 10.78 -1.73
C PHE A 160 1.65 11.62 -2.59
N ASP A 161 2.93 11.51 -2.36
CA ASP A 161 4.01 12.22 -3.07
C ASP A 161 5.22 11.30 -3.15
N THR A 162 6.09 11.54 -4.11
CA THR A 162 7.38 10.85 -4.20
C THR A 162 8.35 11.28 -3.10
N TYR A 163 8.11 12.44 -2.52
CA TYR A 163 8.98 13.06 -1.49
C TYR A 163 10.45 13.15 -1.91
N GLY A 164 10.73 13.07 -3.21
CA GLY A 164 12.10 13.04 -3.74
C GLY A 164 12.89 11.78 -3.36
N VAL A 165 12.21 10.65 -3.18
CA VAL A 165 12.81 9.31 -3.05
C VAL A 165 13.41 8.91 -4.40
N ASN A 166 14.63 8.33 -4.37
CA ASN A 166 15.30 7.84 -5.55
C ASN A 166 15.18 6.31 -5.65
N ILE A 167 14.33 5.84 -6.56
CA ILE A 167 14.13 4.42 -6.86
C ILE A 167 14.85 4.06 -8.14
N THR A 168 15.64 3.01 -8.11
CA THR A 168 16.46 2.55 -9.24
C THR A 168 16.29 1.06 -9.53
N GLY A 169 15.71 0.30 -8.61
CA GLY A 169 15.62 -1.16 -8.66
C GLY A 169 14.51 -1.71 -9.54
N SER A 170 13.52 -0.90 -9.87
CA SER A 170 12.41 -1.32 -10.74
C SER A 170 11.71 -0.10 -11.36
N PRO A 171 10.85 -0.30 -12.38
CA PRO A 171 10.01 0.78 -12.90
C PRO A 171 9.19 1.46 -11.81
N VAL A 172 9.09 2.80 -11.90
CA VAL A 172 8.27 3.63 -11.03
C VAL A 172 7.17 4.25 -11.85
N LEU A 173 5.94 4.15 -11.38
CA LEU A 173 4.84 4.88 -11.96
C LEU A 173 4.99 6.36 -11.56
N ASP A 174 5.25 7.21 -12.55
CA ASP A 174 5.30 8.66 -12.38
C ASP A 174 3.88 9.22 -12.21
N TYR A 175 3.24 8.83 -11.11
CA TYR A 175 1.88 9.23 -10.79
C TYR A 175 1.58 8.99 -9.31
N THR A 176 0.90 9.92 -8.66
CA THR A 176 0.47 9.82 -7.27
C THR A 176 -1.05 9.73 -7.19
N PHE A 177 -1.59 9.03 -6.21
CA PHE A 177 -3.02 8.69 -6.15
C PHE A 177 -3.83 9.69 -5.33
N MET A 178 -3.25 10.22 -4.27
CA MET A 178 -3.96 11.14 -3.36
C MET A 178 -4.51 12.40 -4.05
N PRO A 179 -3.81 13.01 -5.04
CA PRO A 179 -4.39 14.13 -5.79
C PRO A 179 -5.68 13.78 -6.53
N LEU A 180 -5.83 12.54 -6.98
CA LEU A 180 -7.09 12.09 -7.62
C LEU A 180 -8.22 12.04 -6.61
N TYR A 181 -7.96 11.48 -5.42
CA TYR A 181 -8.95 11.45 -4.35
C TYR A 181 -9.37 12.86 -3.95
N GLN A 182 -8.42 13.79 -3.76
CA GLN A 182 -8.73 15.16 -3.42
C GLN A 182 -9.58 15.84 -4.49
N GLN A 183 -9.28 15.64 -5.77
CA GLN A 183 -10.10 16.15 -6.87
C GLN A 183 -11.54 15.62 -6.83
N ASN A 184 -11.74 14.37 -6.42
CA ASN A 184 -13.08 13.78 -6.31
C ASN A 184 -13.86 14.44 -5.16
N ILE A 185 -13.25 14.63 -4.02
CA ILE A 185 -13.83 15.34 -2.87
C ILE A 185 -14.17 16.79 -3.25
N ASP A 186 -13.27 17.51 -3.90
CA ASP A 186 -13.48 18.89 -4.34
C ASP A 186 -14.64 19.02 -5.35
N LYS A 187 -14.91 17.97 -6.12
CA LYS A 187 -16.06 17.87 -7.02
C LYS A 187 -17.35 17.43 -6.33
N GLY A 188 -17.31 17.13 -5.03
CA GLY A 188 -18.46 16.68 -4.26
C GLY A 188 -18.89 15.23 -4.57
N ILE A 189 -17.99 14.39 -5.09
CA ILE A 189 -18.26 12.97 -5.30
C ILE A 189 -18.28 12.29 -3.93
N ALA A 190 -19.35 11.58 -3.63
CA ALA A 190 -19.48 10.87 -2.37
C ALA A 190 -18.50 9.68 -2.31
N GLU A 191 -17.97 9.40 -1.11
CA GLU A 191 -16.94 8.34 -0.96
C GLU A 191 -17.49 6.96 -1.28
N GLU A 192 -18.77 6.71 -1.06
CA GLU A 192 -19.47 5.48 -1.44
C GLU A 192 -19.55 5.26 -2.96
N ASP A 193 -19.37 6.30 -3.77
CA ASP A 193 -19.31 6.23 -5.23
C ASP A 193 -17.89 5.98 -5.76
N LEU A 194 -16.90 5.94 -4.86
CA LEU A 194 -15.50 5.73 -5.20
C LEU A 194 -15.07 4.28 -4.94
N ILE A 195 -14.20 3.78 -5.78
CA ILE A 195 -13.54 2.46 -5.64
C ILE A 195 -12.07 2.71 -5.31
N ASN A 196 -11.60 2.31 -4.14
CA ASN A 196 -10.26 2.62 -3.66
C ASN A 196 -9.96 4.14 -3.79
N HIS A 197 -10.88 4.99 -3.35
CA HIS A 197 -10.81 6.46 -3.40
C HIS A 197 -10.83 7.09 -4.80
N MET A 198 -11.08 6.32 -5.85
CA MET A 198 -11.05 6.75 -7.25
C MET A 198 -12.34 6.46 -7.99
N THR A 199 -12.68 7.28 -8.97
CA THR A 199 -13.80 6.98 -9.86
C THR A 199 -13.48 5.73 -10.72
N PRO A 200 -14.51 5.06 -11.29
CA PRO A 200 -14.28 3.94 -12.21
C PRO A 200 -13.36 4.30 -13.40
N GLN A 201 -13.46 5.53 -13.92
CA GLN A 201 -12.59 5.98 -15.01
C GLN A 201 -11.15 6.13 -14.56
N GLN A 202 -10.91 6.74 -13.39
CA GLN A 202 -9.55 6.88 -12.83
C GLN A 202 -8.91 5.52 -12.56
N ASN A 203 -9.68 4.54 -12.09
CA ASN A 203 -9.20 3.16 -11.92
C ASN A 203 -8.77 2.53 -13.26
N LYS A 204 -9.51 2.76 -14.36
CA LYS A 204 -9.17 2.28 -15.70
C LYS A 204 -7.88 2.93 -16.20
N ASP A 205 -7.78 4.25 -16.06
CA ASP A 205 -6.61 5.02 -16.50
C ASP A 205 -5.35 4.61 -15.73
N LEU A 206 -5.49 4.35 -14.44
CA LEU A 206 -4.40 3.87 -13.59
C LEU A 206 -3.94 2.47 -13.99
N ALA A 207 -4.88 1.54 -14.21
CA ALA A 207 -4.57 0.19 -14.68
C ALA A 207 -3.86 0.21 -16.04
N GLU A 208 -4.23 1.14 -16.93
CA GLU A 208 -3.55 1.33 -18.20
C GLU A 208 -2.11 1.82 -18.04
N LYS A 209 -1.90 2.80 -17.16
CA LYS A 209 -0.54 3.29 -16.85
C LYS A 209 0.36 2.17 -16.32
N PHE A 210 -0.13 1.34 -15.39
CA PHE A 210 0.62 0.18 -14.89
C PHE A 210 0.89 -0.87 -15.98
N SER A 211 -0.02 -1.06 -16.92
CA SER A 211 0.15 -2.03 -18.01
C SER A 211 1.23 -1.63 -19.02
N ASN A 212 1.63 -0.36 -19.04
CA ASN A 212 2.60 0.20 -19.97
C ASN A 212 4.03 0.28 -19.38
N LEU A 213 4.23 -0.16 -18.15
CA LEU A 213 5.53 -0.25 -17.47
C LEU A 213 6.14 -1.65 -17.61
#